data_380bb7b0cb643309642520fcc01951d7
#
_entry.id   380bb7b0cb643309642520fcc01951d7
#
_cell.length_a   1.000
_cell.length_b   1.000
_cell.length_c   1.000
_cell.angle_alpha   90.00
_cell.angle_beta   90.00
_cell.angle_gamma   90.00
#
_symmetry.space_group_name_H-M   'P 1'
#
loop_
_entity.id
_entity.type
_entity.pdbx_description
1 polymer ?
#
loop_
_entity_poly.entity_id
_entity_poly.type
_entity_poly.pdbx_seq_one_letter_code
_entity_poly.pdbx_strand_id
1 'polypeptide(L)'
;MARLNRPSIFIYGGSIKPSKENTDYVTVSEKVGEFSKGSINENELIHYEKISVEGPGSCGGMYTANTMASAIEALGMSLPGSSSQDAISDSKNNDCKNAGVAIMNLLDKDIKPSDIMTKEAFENAITVVIALGGSTNAVLHLLAMAHSIGCLLYTSDAADECSC
;
A
#
# COMPACT_ATOMS: atom_id res chain seq x y z
N MET A 1 -12.56 1.22 -8.97
CA MET A 1 -13.44 2.06 -8.13
C MET A 1 -13.61 3.44 -8.77
N ALA A 2 -12.60 4.26 -8.92
CA ALA A 2 -12.69 5.61 -9.51
C ALA A 2 -13.43 5.66 -10.85
N ARG A 3 -13.01 4.86 -11.85
CA ARG A 3 -13.64 4.86 -13.19
C ARG A 3 -15.11 4.46 -13.22
N LEU A 4 -15.52 3.57 -12.32
CA LEU A 4 -16.92 3.12 -12.27
C LEU A 4 -17.81 4.10 -11.49
N ASN A 5 -17.21 4.87 -10.61
CA ASN A 5 -17.84 5.84 -9.73
C ASN A 5 -19.13 5.30 -9.06
N ARG A 6 -19.01 4.14 -8.45
CA ARG A 6 -20.06 3.47 -7.66
C ARG A 6 -19.62 3.35 -6.22
N PRO A 7 -20.52 3.38 -5.23
CA PRO A 7 -20.17 3.12 -3.83
C PRO A 7 -19.22 1.93 -3.73
N SER A 8 -18.05 2.14 -3.16
CA SER A 8 -16.95 1.17 -3.15
C SER A 8 -16.08 1.37 -1.94
N ILE A 9 -15.50 0.29 -1.43
CA ILE A 9 -14.50 0.30 -0.38
C ILE A 9 -13.32 -0.58 -0.79
N PHE A 10 -12.11 -0.14 -0.49
CA PHE A 10 -10.90 -0.91 -0.71
C PHE A 10 -10.54 -1.68 0.56
N ILE A 11 -10.19 -2.95 0.41
CA ILE A 11 -9.66 -3.77 1.49
C ILE A 11 -8.28 -4.26 1.06
N TYR A 12 -7.27 -3.86 1.81
CA TYR A 12 -5.92 -4.35 1.60
C TYR A 12 -5.80 -5.80 2.07
N GLY A 13 -5.18 -6.65 1.26
CA GLY A 13 -5.00 -8.07 1.60
C GLY A 13 -4.07 -8.32 2.79
N GLY A 14 -3.33 -7.30 3.21
CA GLY A 14 -2.42 -7.36 4.33
C GLY A 14 -0.98 -7.67 3.94
N SER A 15 -0.06 -7.27 4.80
CA SER A 15 1.36 -7.57 4.69
C SER A 15 1.66 -8.98 5.20
N ILE A 16 2.77 -9.53 4.77
CA ILE A 16 3.30 -10.77 5.34
C ILE A 16 3.57 -10.58 6.84
N LYS A 17 3.29 -11.61 7.62
CA LYS A 17 3.57 -11.58 9.05
C LYS A 17 5.08 -11.36 9.29
N PRO A 18 5.47 -10.47 10.23
CA PRO A 18 6.87 -10.29 10.59
C PRO A 18 7.52 -11.59 11.03
N SER A 19 8.75 -11.83 10.58
CA SER A 19 9.55 -12.97 11.00
C SER A 19 9.86 -12.88 12.50
N LYS A 20 10.06 -14.05 13.13
CA LYS A 20 10.45 -14.13 14.55
C LYS A 20 11.86 -13.57 14.82
N GLU A 21 12.70 -13.54 13.82
CA GLU A 21 14.11 -13.08 13.90
C GLU A 21 14.31 -11.66 13.34
N ASN A 22 13.21 -10.91 13.12
CA ASN A 22 13.23 -9.58 12.50
C ASN A 22 13.94 -9.56 11.13
N THR A 23 13.84 -10.64 10.39
CA THR A 23 14.34 -10.79 9.03
C THR A 23 13.23 -10.51 8.02
N ASP A 24 13.60 -10.04 6.84
CA ASP A 24 12.67 -9.71 5.77
C ASP A 24 13.28 -10.00 4.39
N TYR A 25 12.61 -9.56 3.33
CA TYR A 25 13.09 -9.70 1.96
C TYR A 25 14.47 -9.03 1.73
N VAL A 26 14.75 -7.91 2.39
CA VAL A 26 16.05 -7.23 2.28
C VAL A 26 17.14 -8.11 2.84
N THR A 27 16.90 -8.71 4.02
CA THR A 27 17.80 -9.68 4.63
C THR A 27 18.14 -10.83 3.67
N VAL A 28 17.13 -11.41 3.01
CA VAL A 28 17.36 -12.48 2.01
C VAL A 28 18.23 -11.99 0.87
N SER A 29 17.96 -10.79 0.35
CA SER A 29 18.75 -10.22 -0.75
C SER A 29 20.21 -9.99 -0.37
N GLU A 30 20.47 -9.55 0.86
CA GLU A 30 21.82 -9.41 1.40
C GLU A 30 22.52 -10.78 1.52
N LYS A 31 21.78 -11.80 1.99
CA LYS A 31 22.32 -13.17 2.11
C LYS A 31 22.62 -13.81 0.74
N VAL A 32 21.85 -13.51 -0.28
CA VAL A 32 22.17 -13.89 -1.68
C VAL A 32 23.51 -13.27 -2.10
N GLY A 33 23.75 -12.01 -1.75
CA GLY A 33 25.03 -11.33 -2.01
C GLY A 33 26.20 -11.98 -1.25
N GLU A 34 26.00 -12.34 0.03
CA GLU A 34 27.00 -13.04 0.84
C GLU A 34 27.31 -14.44 0.29
N PHE A 35 26.29 -15.19 -0.12
CA PHE A 35 26.44 -16.49 -0.76
C PHE A 35 27.23 -16.39 -2.06
N SER A 36 26.92 -15.40 -2.91
CA SER A 36 27.64 -15.17 -4.16
C SER A 36 29.13 -14.85 -3.95
N LYS A 37 29.49 -14.27 -2.79
CA LYS A 37 30.89 -14.01 -2.39
C LYS A 37 31.55 -15.20 -1.70
N GLY A 38 30.82 -16.29 -1.43
CA GLY A 38 31.30 -17.44 -0.68
C GLY A 38 31.44 -17.20 0.82
N SER A 39 30.81 -16.17 1.37
CA SER A 39 30.86 -15.82 2.80
C SER A 39 29.91 -16.67 3.65
N ILE A 40 28.86 -17.21 3.05
CA ILE A 40 27.93 -18.16 3.66
C ILE A 40 27.75 -19.37 2.75
N ASN A 41 27.29 -20.48 3.31
CA ASN A 41 26.98 -21.70 2.54
C ASN A 41 25.50 -21.75 2.13
N GLU A 42 25.16 -22.75 1.28
CA GLU A 42 23.80 -22.90 0.76
C GLU A 42 22.78 -23.20 1.87
N ASN A 43 23.13 -23.96 2.90
CA ASN A 43 22.21 -24.26 3.99
C ASN A 43 21.86 -23.00 4.80
N GLU A 44 22.82 -22.09 4.99
CA GLU A 44 22.58 -20.80 5.64
C GLU A 44 21.68 -19.92 4.78
N LEU A 45 21.87 -19.85 3.47
CA LEU A 45 20.97 -19.12 2.57
C LEU A 45 19.55 -19.67 2.64
N ILE A 46 19.37 -20.98 2.51
CA ILE A 46 18.06 -21.66 2.61
C ILE A 46 17.42 -21.40 3.98
N HIS A 47 18.18 -21.33 5.05
CA HIS A 47 17.67 -20.98 6.37
C HIS A 47 17.03 -19.58 6.36
N TYR A 48 17.75 -18.56 5.87
CA TYR A 48 17.24 -17.20 5.78
C TYR A 48 16.02 -17.07 4.86
N GLU A 49 16.01 -17.76 3.72
CA GLU A 49 14.83 -17.79 2.84
C GLU A 49 13.58 -18.30 3.57
N LYS A 50 13.72 -19.36 4.37
CA LYS A 50 12.60 -19.96 5.09
C LYS A 50 12.06 -19.10 6.22
N ILE A 51 12.91 -18.36 6.94
CA ILE A 51 12.50 -17.59 8.11
C ILE A 51 12.07 -16.17 7.78
N SER A 52 12.52 -15.62 6.63
CA SER A 52 12.31 -14.20 6.30
C SER A 52 11.01 -13.95 5.52
N VAL A 53 10.53 -14.94 4.78
CA VAL A 53 9.37 -14.79 3.88
C VAL A 53 8.39 -15.95 4.15
N GLU A 54 7.86 -15.98 5.36
CA GLU A 54 7.00 -17.07 5.83
C GLU A 54 5.52 -16.67 5.76
N GLY A 55 4.74 -17.40 4.96
CA GLY A 55 3.29 -17.26 4.92
C GLY A 55 2.75 -16.31 3.86
N PRO A 56 1.43 -16.05 3.87
CA PRO A 56 0.76 -15.22 2.89
C PRO A 56 0.86 -13.72 3.24
N GLY A 57 0.72 -12.89 2.23
CA GLY A 57 0.69 -11.43 2.35
C GLY A 57 1.60 -10.75 1.33
N SER A 58 1.50 -9.43 1.21
CA SER A 58 2.47 -8.64 0.45
C SER A 58 3.79 -8.54 1.23
N CYS A 59 4.88 -8.17 0.54
CA CYS A 59 6.17 -8.01 1.22
C CYS A 59 6.08 -6.99 2.37
N GLY A 60 6.88 -7.18 3.42
CA GLY A 60 6.89 -6.29 4.59
C GLY A 60 7.53 -4.92 4.33
N GLY A 61 8.26 -4.74 3.21
CA GLY A 61 8.88 -3.46 2.86
C GLY A 61 7.88 -2.40 2.41
N MET A 62 8.24 -1.13 2.57
CA MET A 62 7.44 0.02 2.08
C MET A 62 7.63 0.19 0.56
N TYR A 63 7.39 -0.88 -0.19
CA TYR A 63 7.36 -0.87 -1.65
C TYR A 63 5.95 -0.51 -2.15
N THR A 64 5.62 -0.80 -3.39
CA THR A 64 4.38 -0.32 -4.02
C THR A 64 3.12 -0.76 -3.27
N ALA A 65 3.03 -2.01 -2.83
CA ALA A 65 1.83 -2.55 -2.17
C ALA A 65 1.51 -1.83 -0.86
N ASN A 66 2.47 -1.75 0.07
CA ASN A 66 2.28 -1.06 1.35
C ASN A 66 2.10 0.45 1.18
N THR A 67 2.85 1.06 0.25
CA THR A 67 2.69 2.48 -0.07
C THR A 67 1.29 2.79 -0.57
N MET A 68 0.77 2.01 -1.53
CA MET A 68 -0.57 2.25 -2.07
C MET A 68 -1.67 1.90 -1.08
N ALA A 69 -1.49 0.89 -0.23
CA ALA A 69 -2.43 0.60 0.86
C ALA A 69 -2.56 1.80 1.80
N SER A 70 -1.44 2.38 2.24
CA SER A 70 -1.41 3.57 3.10
C SER A 70 -1.97 4.81 2.41
N ALA A 71 -1.65 5.01 1.13
CA ALA A 71 -2.18 6.10 0.33
C ALA A 71 -3.71 6.01 0.17
N ILE A 72 -4.24 4.82 -0.10
CA ILE A 72 -5.68 4.59 -0.29
C ILE A 72 -6.43 4.77 1.04
N GLU A 73 -5.83 4.38 2.17
CA GLU A 73 -6.38 4.65 3.49
C GLU A 73 -6.43 6.15 3.78
N ALA A 74 -5.33 6.87 3.55
CA ALA A 74 -5.26 8.33 3.71
C ALA A 74 -6.21 9.08 2.75
N LEU A 75 -6.45 8.53 1.56
CA LEU A 75 -7.42 9.02 0.58
C LEU A 75 -8.89 8.84 1.04
N GLY A 76 -9.14 8.04 2.08
CA GLY A 76 -10.48 7.77 2.58
C GLY A 76 -11.23 6.62 1.89
N MET A 77 -10.56 5.85 1.03
CA MET A 77 -11.19 4.75 0.29
C MET A 77 -11.07 3.39 0.98
N SER A 78 -10.44 3.33 2.15
CA SER A 78 -10.29 2.15 3.00
C SER A 78 -10.65 2.49 4.45
N LEU A 79 -10.89 1.47 5.26
CA LEU A 79 -11.13 1.67 6.69
C LEU A 79 -9.84 2.07 7.42
N PRO A 80 -9.93 2.89 8.46
CA PRO A 80 -8.77 3.27 9.28
C PRO A 80 -8.06 2.04 9.87
N GLY A 81 -6.73 2.00 9.72
CA GLY A 81 -5.88 0.90 10.19
C GLY A 81 -5.84 -0.32 9.27
N SER A 82 -6.56 -0.32 8.13
CA SER A 82 -6.59 -1.44 7.18
C SER A 82 -5.23 -1.70 6.53
N SER A 83 -4.45 -0.64 6.27
CA SER A 83 -3.15 -0.73 5.60
C SER A 83 -2.04 -1.33 6.46
N SER A 84 -2.18 -1.33 7.77
CA SER A 84 -1.14 -1.75 8.74
C SER A 84 -1.32 -3.16 9.30
N GLN A 85 -2.29 -3.91 8.80
CA GLN A 85 -2.60 -5.24 9.31
C GLN A 85 -1.87 -6.34 8.54
N ASP A 86 -1.46 -7.40 9.23
CA ASP A 86 -0.96 -8.58 8.56
C ASP A 86 -2.08 -9.43 7.95
N ALA A 87 -1.75 -10.16 6.88
CA ALA A 87 -2.72 -10.85 6.03
C ALA A 87 -3.52 -11.95 6.74
N ILE A 88 -2.98 -12.52 7.83
CA ILE A 88 -3.56 -13.66 8.56
C ILE A 88 -4.02 -13.31 9.96
N SER A 89 -4.06 -12.01 10.29
CA SER A 89 -4.48 -11.56 11.62
C SER A 89 -6.00 -11.61 11.81
N ASP A 90 -6.41 -11.75 13.07
CA ASP A 90 -7.81 -11.61 13.44
C ASP A 90 -8.32 -10.18 13.20
N SER A 91 -7.44 -9.18 13.31
CA SER A 91 -7.76 -7.80 12.98
C SER A 91 -8.12 -7.65 11.49
N LYS A 92 -7.42 -8.35 10.58
CA LYS A 92 -7.76 -8.36 9.15
C LYS A 92 -9.11 -9.03 8.88
N ASN A 93 -9.41 -10.12 9.57
CA ASN A 93 -10.72 -10.77 9.47
C ASN A 93 -11.85 -9.82 9.93
N ASN A 94 -11.63 -9.05 11.00
CA ASN A 94 -12.58 -8.06 11.48
C ASN A 94 -12.70 -6.86 10.53
N ASP A 95 -11.59 -6.42 9.94
CA ASP A 95 -11.56 -5.38 8.92
C ASP A 95 -12.45 -5.75 7.72
N CYS A 96 -12.36 -6.98 7.23
CA CYS A 96 -13.23 -7.48 6.16
C CYS A 96 -14.72 -7.46 6.54
N LYS A 97 -15.06 -7.82 7.77
CA LYS A 97 -16.45 -7.76 8.25
C LYS A 97 -16.94 -6.31 8.36
N ASN A 98 -16.12 -5.42 8.91
CA ASN A 98 -16.43 -4.00 9.04
C ASN A 98 -16.56 -3.31 7.68
N ALA A 99 -15.75 -3.71 6.70
CA ALA A 99 -15.89 -3.22 5.33
C ALA A 99 -17.23 -3.62 4.71
N GLY A 100 -17.75 -4.80 5.05
CA GLY A 100 -19.10 -5.21 4.66
C GLY A 100 -20.19 -4.29 5.23
N VAL A 101 -20.05 -3.84 6.47
CA VAL A 101 -20.97 -2.85 7.07
C VAL A 101 -20.78 -1.48 6.43
N ALA A 102 -19.54 -1.07 6.21
CA ALA A 102 -19.21 0.23 5.63
C ALA A 102 -19.76 0.37 4.20
N ILE A 103 -19.66 -0.66 3.36
CA ILE A 103 -20.19 -0.61 1.99
C ILE A 103 -21.72 -0.44 1.98
N MET A 104 -22.45 -1.03 2.93
CA MET A 104 -23.89 -0.82 3.05
C MET A 104 -24.21 0.63 3.39
N ASN A 105 -23.46 1.26 4.30
CA ASN A 105 -23.61 2.67 4.61
C ASN A 105 -23.33 3.59 3.40
N LEU A 106 -22.31 3.24 2.59
CA LEU A 106 -22.01 4.00 1.36
C LEU A 106 -23.14 3.87 0.33
N LEU A 107 -23.74 2.69 0.22
CA LEU A 107 -24.88 2.44 -0.68
C LEU A 107 -26.13 3.22 -0.22
N ASP A 108 -26.47 3.15 1.06
CA ASP A 108 -27.65 3.83 1.62
C ASP A 108 -27.56 5.35 1.47
N LYS A 109 -26.36 5.92 1.53
CA LYS A 109 -26.11 7.35 1.38
C LYS A 109 -25.75 7.78 -0.04
N ASP A 110 -25.66 6.85 -0.98
CA ASP A 110 -25.17 7.04 -2.36
C ASP A 110 -23.81 7.75 -2.44
N ILE A 111 -22.92 7.50 -1.48
CA ILE A 111 -21.55 8.08 -1.45
C ILE A 111 -20.68 7.34 -2.45
N LYS A 112 -20.12 8.08 -3.40
CA LYS A 112 -19.31 7.57 -4.51
C LYS A 112 -17.83 7.91 -4.33
N PRO A 113 -16.92 7.24 -5.04
CA PRO A 113 -15.50 7.60 -5.06
C PRO A 113 -15.24 9.07 -5.37
N SER A 114 -16.00 9.71 -6.26
CA SER A 114 -15.89 11.15 -6.56
C SER A 114 -16.18 12.05 -5.37
N ASP A 115 -16.98 11.61 -4.42
CA ASP A 115 -17.33 12.40 -3.23
C ASP A 115 -16.24 12.32 -2.15
N ILE A 116 -15.43 11.25 -2.19
CA ILE A 116 -14.35 10.98 -1.23
C ILE A 116 -13.00 11.44 -1.77
N MET A 117 -12.72 11.15 -3.04
CA MET A 117 -11.43 11.37 -3.69
C MET A 117 -11.31 12.83 -4.18
N THR A 118 -11.41 13.78 -3.25
CA THR A 118 -11.24 15.21 -3.51
C THR A 118 -9.77 15.57 -3.68
N LYS A 119 -9.47 16.80 -4.13
CA LYS A 119 -8.11 17.30 -4.23
C LYS A 119 -7.38 17.23 -2.88
N GLU A 120 -8.03 17.66 -1.81
CA GLU A 120 -7.51 17.64 -0.45
C GLU A 120 -7.22 16.20 0.03
N ALA A 121 -8.08 15.24 -0.34
CA ALA A 121 -7.85 13.84 -0.03
C ALA A 121 -6.60 13.30 -0.74
N PHE A 122 -6.36 13.68 -2.01
CA PHE A 122 -5.12 13.35 -2.71
C PHE A 122 -3.91 14.03 -2.08
N GLU A 123 -3.99 15.28 -1.68
CA GLU A 123 -2.91 16.00 -0.99
C GLU A 123 -2.55 15.32 0.33
N ASN A 124 -3.55 14.86 1.10
CA ASN A 124 -3.34 14.06 2.30
C ASN A 124 -2.64 12.72 1.98
N ALA A 125 -3.09 12.02 0.95
CA ALA A 125 -2.47 10.75 0.53
C ALA A 125 -1.01 10.94 0.10
N ILE A 126 -0.71 11.99 -0.67
CA ILE A 126 0.65 12.36 -1.07
C ILE A 126 1.51 12.66 0.16
N THR A 127 0.99 13.44 1.09
CA THR A 127 1.70 13.78 2.35
C THR A 127 2.07 12.53 3.13
N VAL A 128 1.14 11.58 3.26
CA VAL A 128 1.39 10.29 3.93
C VAL A 128 2.45 9.48 3.19
N VAL A 129 2.38 9.40 1.86
CA VAL A 129 3.38 8.68 1.04
C VAL A 129 4.77 9.26 1.24
N ILE A 130 4.90 10.60 1.25
CA ILE A 130 6.18 11.28 1.49
C ILE A 130 6.69 11.00 2.91
N ALA A 131 5.84 11.12 3.91
CA ALA A 131 6.20 10.90 5.31
C ALA A 131 6.67 9.45 5.59
N LEU A 132 6.11 8.47 4.88
CA LEU A 132 6.49 7.07 4.99
C LEU A 132 7.73 6.70 4.16
N GLY A 133 8.26 7.60 3.35
CA GLY A 133 9.32 7.25 2.38
C GLY A 133 8.84 6.22 1.36
N GLY A 134 7.61 6.36 0.88
CA GLY A 134 6.94 5.38 0.04
C GLY A 134 7.55 5.25 -1.36
N SER A 135 7.10 4.24 -2.08
CA SER A 135 7.53 3.93 -3.45
C SER A 135 7.17 5.05 -4.43
N THR A 136 8.09 5.41 -5.31
CA THR A 136 7.87 6.36 -6.42
C THR A 136 6.76 5.91 -7.39
N ASN A 137 6.42 4.64 -7.42
CA ASN A 137 5.27 4.13 -8.19
C ASN A 137 3.94 4.75 -7.75
N ALA A 138 3.84 5.24 -6.50
CA ALA A 138 2.66 5.95 -6.02
C ALA A 138 2.32 7.19 -6.87
N VAL A 139 3.32 7.88 -7.41
CA VAL A 139 3.13 9.06 -8.28
C VAL A 139 2.28 8.67 -9.49
N LEU A 140 2.66 7.60 -10.19
CA LEU A 140 1.93 7.13 -11.36
C LEU A 140 0.50 6.70 -11.02
N HIS A 141 0.34 5.99 -9.90
CA HIS A 141 -0.97 5.48 -9.48
C HIS A 141 -1.90 6.59 -9.03
N LEU A 142 -1.44 7.53 -8.20
CA LEU A 142 -2.26 8.63 -7.71
C LEU A 142 -2.68 9.56 -8.84
N LEU A 143 -1.79 9.87 -9.79
CA LEU A 143 -2.14 10.64 -10.99
C LEU A 143 -3.20 9.94 -11.84
N ALA A 144 -3.05 8.62 -12.07
CA ALA A 144 -4.02 7.85 -12.84
C ALA A 144 -5.39 7.78 -12.14
N MET A 145 -5.40 7.68 -10.81
CA MET A 145 -6.64 7.69 -10.01
C MET A 145 -7.31 9.07 -10.07
N ALA A 146 -6.56 10.15 -9.89
CA ALA A 146 -7.07 11.51 -9.96
C ALA A 146 -7.65 11.83 -11.34
N HIS A 147 -6.93 11.49 -12.40
CA HIS A 147 -7.41 11.62 -13.78
C HIS A 147 -8.72 10.87 -14.00
N SER A 148 -8.86 9.66 -13.41
CA SER A 148 -10.05 8.82 -13.59
C SER A 148 -11.33 9.40 -13.01
N ILE A 149 -11.25 10.35 -12.09
CA ILE A 149 -12.39 11.07 -11.47
C ILE A 149 -12.45 12.54 -11.87
N GLY A 150 -11.61 12.97 -12.83
CA GLY A 150 -11.57 14.36 -13.29
C GLY A 150 -10.92 15.33 -12.30
N CYS A 151 -10.17 14.83 -11.30
CA CYS A 151 -9.39 15.66 -10.40
C CYS A 151 -8.04 16.03 -11.03
N LEU A 152 -7.76 17.31 -11.18
CA LEU A 152 -6.47 17.79 -11.68
C LEU A 152 -5.49 17.91 -10.50
N LEU A 153 -4.54 16.98 -10.44
CA LEU A 153 -3.37 17.08 -9.57
C LEU A 153 -2.23 17.72 -10.35
N TYR A 154 -1.92 18.97 -10.05
CA TYR A 154 -0.71 19.62 -10.55
C TYR A 154 0.47 19.15 -9.69
N THR A 155 1.03 17.99 -10.03
CA THR A 155 2.26 17.49 -9.39
C THR A 155 3.51 17.88 -10.17
N SER A 156 3.35 18.59 -11.30
CA SER A 156 4.42 18.88 -12.26
C SER A 156 4.96 20.29 -12.19
N ASP A 157 4.60 21.09 -11.19
CA ASP A 157 5.11 22.46 -11.08
C ASP A 157 6.65 22.51 -10.98
N ALA A 158 7.25 21.47 -10.39
CA ALA A 158 8.71 21.32 -10.36
C ALA A 158 9.35 20.94 -11.71
N ALA A 159 8.57 20.42 -12.68
CA ALA A 159 9.06 20.08 -14.00
C ALA A 159 8.87 21.24 -15.01
N ASP A 160 7.89 22.09 -14.79
CA ASP A 160 7.63 23.27 -15.63
C ASP A 160 8.56 24.43 -15.34
N GLU A 161 9.12 24.53 -14.13
CA GLU A 161 10.11 25.55 -13.77
C GLU A 161 11.51 25.32 -14.38
N CYS A 162 11.77 24.16 -14.96
CA CYS A 162 13.02 23.86 -15.66
C CYS A 162 13.02 24.28 -17.14
N SER A 163 12.01 25.03 -17.60
CA SER A 163 11.90 25.50 -18.99
C SER A 163 12.24 26.97 -19.15
N CYS A 164 13.18 27.49 -18.37
CA CYS A 164 13.76 28.82 -18.58
C CYS A 164 15.22 28.72 -18.96
#